data_d59c54ffad8f65613ae447057cae1c02
#
_entry.id   d59c54ffad8f65613ae447057cae1c02
#
_cell.length_a   1.000
_cell.length_b   1.000
_cell.length_c   1.000
_cell.angle_alpha   90.00
_cell.angle_beta   90.00
_cell.angle_gamma   90.00
#
_symmetry.space_group_name_H-M   'P 1'
#
loop_
_entity.id
_entity.type
_entity.pdbx_description
1 polymer ?
#
loop_
_entity_poly.entity_id
_entity_poly.type
_entity_poly.pdbx_seq_one_letter_code
_entity_poly.pdbx_strand_id
1 'polypeptide(L)'
;MTVLDHLAIGTDRLADGWNLFSGILGATWEYGGGSGFWFGQVRFAAGPKIELLTPTGNPDGAFLERFLAAHGPAPHHFNFHTEDIEDTLARVRSLGIEPVGVNLGHPGWREAFLHPRSAHGIVIQVAQTDGEPATAPPADFPVPGPAADFELIEHHVSDLAGATRLFTEALDGQVTAENAAAVELSWPGAGVIRLVQPPAGTPPLPNGGALHHVRFARPGGAFSAAEAGRAAELSPRLGRPVAQDRN
;
A
#
# COMPACT_ATOMS: atom_id res chain seq x y z
N MET A 1 -2.46 8.54 17.32
CA MET A 1 -3.36 8.32 16.17
C MET A 1 -2.60 7.62 15.07
N THR A 2 -3.26 6.69 14.35
CA THR A 2 -2.65 5.92 13.26
C THR A 2 -3.11 6.49 11.91
N VAL A 3 -2.22 6.51 10.91
CA VAL A 3 -2.51 7.05 9.56
C VAL A 3 -1.98 6.08 8.52
N LEU A 4 -2.76 5.81 7.46
CA LEU A 4 -2.28 5.07 6.29
C LEU A 4 -1.19 5.89 5.59
N ASP A 5 0.05 5.39 5.58
CA ASP A 5 1.19 6.10 4.99
C ASP A 5 1.40 5.71 3.52
N HIS A 6 1.54 4.41 3.25
CA HIS A 6 1.77 3.95 1.89
C HIS A 6 1.23 2.54 1.60
N LEU A 7 1.09 2.27 0.31
CA LEU A 7 1.00 0.93 -0.25
C LEU A 7 2.35 0.53 -0.82
N ALA A 8 2.94 -0.55 -0.31
CA ALA A 8 4.17 -1.11 -0.85
C ALA A 8 3.91 -2.17 -1.92
N ILE A 9 4.73 -2.15 -2.96
CA ILE A 9 4.69 -3.08 -4.09
C ILE A 9 6.07 -3.71 -4.24
N GLY A 10 6.14 -5.04 -4.11
CA GLY A 10 7.35 -5.79 -4.45
C GLY A 10 7.49 -5.91 -5.96
N THR A 11 8.67 -5.58 -6.50
CA THR A 11 8.93 -5.66 -7.95
C THR A 11 10.40 -5.91 -8.25
N ASP A 12 10.67 -6.60 -9.35
CA ASP A 12 11.97 -6.67 -10.01
C ASP A 12 12.11 -5.66 -11.17
N ARG A 13 11.12 -4.77 -11.34
CA ARG A 13 10.95 -3.86 -12.47
C ARG A 13 10.76 -2.42 -12.01
N LEU A 14 11.75 -1.87 -11.29
CA LEU A 14 11.66 -0.50 -10.76
C LEU A 14 11.35 0.55 -11.83
N ALA A 15 12.00 0.45 -13.00
CA ALA A 15 11.77 1.40 -14.08
C ALA A 15 10.32 1.41 -14.58
N ASP A 16 9.64 0.24 -14.64
CA ASP A 16 8.22 0.16 -14.99
C ASP A 16 7.36 0.87 -13.94
N GLY A 17 7.68 0.69 -12.64
CA GLY A 17 7.00 1.36 -11.54
C GLY A 17 7.21 2.87 -11.55
N TRP A 18 8.44 3.34 -11.74
CA TRP A 18 8.72 4.78 -11.84
C TRP A 18 8.03 5.42 -13.04
N ASN A 19 8.04 4.76 -14.19
CA ASN A 19 7.35 5.25 -15.39
C ASN A 19 5.84 5.33 -15.18
N LEU A 20 5.23 4.37 -14.46
CA LEU A 20 3.82 4.43 -14.13
C LEU A 20 3.51 5.54 -13.12
N PHE A 21 4.09 5.43 -11.92
CA PHE A 21 3.66 6.28 -10.80
C PHE A 21 4.16 7.71 -10.93
N SER A 22 5.38 7.93 -11.42
CA SER A 22 5.91 9.27 -11.63
C SER A 22 5.69 9.77 -13.06
N GLY A 23 6.15 9.03 -14.06
CA GLY A 23 6.10 9.49 -15.46
C GLY A 23 4.69 9.69 -16.01
N ILE A 24 3.70 8.88 -15.59
CA ILE A 24 2.31 8.98 -16.06
C ILE A 24 1.41 9.64 -15.03
N LEU A 25 1.50 9.21 -13.76
CA LEU A 25 0.60 9.66 -12.69
C LEU A 25 1.14 10.87 -11.90
N GLY A 26 2.33 11.37 -12.24
CA GLY A 26 2.86 12.61 -11.74
C GLY A 26 3.29 12.61 -10.27
N ALA A 27 3.49 11.42 -9.67
CA ALA A 27 4.04 11.34 -8.31
C ALA A 27 5.48 11.84 -8.27
N THR A 28 5.84 12.52 -7.20
CA THR A 28 7.19 13.05 -6.96
C THR A 28 7.96 12.15 -6.02
N TRP A 29 9.27 12.10 -6.20
CA TRP A 29 10.17 11.40 -5.28
C TRP A 29 10.10 12.00 -3.89
N GLU A 30 10.10 11.15 -2.87
CA GLU A 30 10.11 11.56 -1.48
C GLU A 30 11.35 11.05 -0.75
N TYR A 31 11.51 9.73 -0.71
CA TYR A 31 12.50 9.09 0.13
C TYR A 31 12.85 7.71 -0.44
N GLY A 32 14.07 7.25 -0.19
CA GLY A 32 14.46 5.90 -0.54
C GLY A 32 15.88 5.57 -0.11
N GLY A 33 16.16 4.29 -0.06
CA GLY A 33 17.46 3.78 0.37
C GLY A 33 17.50 2.25 0.31
N GLY A 34 18.51 1.65 0.95
CA GLY A 34 18.63 0.21 0.97
C GLY A 34 19.53 -0.29 2.09
N SER A 35 19.09 -1.40 2.71
CA SER A 35 19.87 -2.12 3.70
C SER A 35 19.52 -3.61 3.65
N GLY A 36 19.74 -4.27 2.54
CA GLY A 36 19.31 -5.67 2.36
C GLY A 36 18.39 -5.82 1.17
N PHE A 37 17.46 -4.92 0.99
CA PHE A 37 16.69 -4.65 -0.22
C PHE A 37 16.72 -3.15 -0.50
N TRP A 38 16.37 -2.77 -1.70
CA TRP A 38 16.20 -1.37 -2.04
C TRP A 38 14.72 -0.99 -1.99
N PHE A 39 14.43 0.20 -1.48
CA PHE A 39 13.08 0.75 -1.46
C PHE A 39 13.09 2.22 -1.91
N GLY A 40 11.96 2.67 -2.44
CA GLY A 40 11.76 4.07 -2.78
C GLY A 40 10.30 4.45 -2.76
N GLN A 41 10.03 5.62 -2.23
CA GLN A 41 8.68 6.15 -2.04
C GLN A 41 8.43 7.35 -2.96
N VAL A 42 7.22 7.39 -3.51
CA VAL A 42 6.73 8.52 -4.28
C VAL A 42 5.40 9.01 -3.71
N ARG A 43 5.25 10.33 -3.68
CA ARG A 43 4.09 11.05 -3.18
C ARG A 43 3.24 11.60 -4.30
N PHE A 44 1.95 11.42 -4.21
CA PHE A 44 0.93 12.02 -5.07
C PHE A 44 0.48 13.38 -4.54
N ALA A 45 -0.31 14.11 -5.33
CA ALA A 45 -0.88 15.39 -4.90
C ALA A 45 -1.80 15.20 -3.69
N ALA A 46 -2.55 14.11 -3.64
CA ALA A 46 -3.34 13.68 -2.49
C ALA A 46 -3.33 12.15 -2.36
N GLY A 47 -3.67 11.65 -1.18
CA GLY A 47 -3.74 10.22 -0.88
C GLY A 47 -2.44 9.65 -0.28
N PRO A 48 -2.38 8.32 -0.09
CA PRO A 48 -1.20 7.66 0.44
C PRO A 48 -0.04 7.65 -0.58
N LYS A 49 1.14 7.35 -0.12
CA LYS A 49 2.31 7.13 -0.99
C LYS A 49 2.26 5.74 -1.65
N ILE A 50 3.05 5.56 -2.68
CA ILE A 50 3.48 4.24 -3.18
C ILE A 50 4.94 4.04 -2.81
N GLU A 51 5.24 2.86 -2.27
CA GLU A 51 6.60 2.38 -2.07
C GLU A 51 6.89 1.24 -3.05
N LEU A 52 8.02 1.29 -3.74
CA LEU A 52 8.53 0.16 -4.52
C LEU A 52 9.66 -0.52 -3.77
N LEU A 53 9.58 -1.85 -3.67
CA LEU A 53 10.56 -2.71 -3.02
C LEU A 53 11.22 -3.60 -4.06
N THR A 54 12.56 -3.66 -4.10
CA THR A 54 13.27 -4.59 -4.98
C THR A 54 14.41 -5.29 -4.25
N PRO A 55 14.61 -6.61 -4.47
CA PRO A 55 15.72 -7.33 -3.87
C PRO A 55 17.05 -6.85 -4.45
N THR A 56 18.10 -6.90 -3.63
CA THR A 56 19.46 -6.54 -4.03
C THR A 56 20.41 -7.75 -4.08
N GLY A 57 19.89 -8.97 -3.84
CA GLY A 57 20.68 -10.17 -3.66
C GLY A 57 21.33 -10.29 -2.28
N ASN A 58 21.08 -9.37 -1.37
CA ASN A 58 21.53 -9.44 0.01
C ASN A 58 20.65 -10.41 0.81
N PRO A 59 21.22 -11.31 1.65
CA PRO A 59 20.45 -12.23 2.47
C PRO A 59 19.34 -11.59 3.32
N ASP A 60 19.53 -10.38 3.80
CA ASP A 60 18.52 -9.65 4.58
C ASP A 60 17.27 -9.31 3.76
N GLY A 61 17.41 -9.23 2.43
CA GLY A 61 16.31 -9.03 1.48
C GLY A 61 15.67 -10.32 0.95
N ALA A 62 16.10 -11.50 1.41
CA ALA A 62 15.65 -12.79 0.88
C ALA A 62 14.14 -13.04 1.03
N PHE A 63 13.45 -12.34 1.95
CA PHE A 63 11.99 -12.39 2.06
C PHE A 63 11.31 -11.88 0.79
N LEU A 64 11.86 -10.83 0.20
CA LEU A 64 11.33 -10.19 -1.00
C LEU A 64 11.60 -11.06 -2.25
N GLU A 65 12.75 -11.74 -2.32
CA GLU A 65 13.02 -12.73 -3.37
C GLU A 65 12.01 -13.88 -3.33
N ARG A 66 11.72 -14.41 -2.12
CA ARG A 66 10.69 -15.44 -1.93
C ARG A 66 9.30 -14.95 -2.31
N PHE A 67 8.98 -13.71 -1.94
CA PHE A 67 7.71 -13.09 -2.31
C PHE A 67 7.55 -12.99 -3.83
N LEU A 68 8.55 -12.45 -4.52
CA LEU A 68 8.54 -12.31 -5.98
C LEU A 68 8.52 -13.66 -6.70
N ALA A 69 9.23 -14.66 -6.19
CA ALA A 69 9.21 -16.02 -6.75
C ALA A 69 7.82 -16.68 -6.63
N ALA A 70 7.07 -16.37 -5.56
CA ALA A 70 5.75 -16.94 -5.31
C ALA A 70 4.61 -16.17 -6.02
N HIS A 71 4.74 -14.85 -6.16
CA HIS A 71 3.65 -13.96 -6.57
C HIS A 71 3.94 -13.15 -7.84
N GLY A 72 5.19 -13.08 -8.28
CA GLY A 72 5.65 -12.07 -9.21
C GLY A 72 5.58 -10.66 -8.60
N PRO A 73 5.75 -9.60 -9.39
CA PRO A 73 5.49 -8.23 -8.94
C PRO A 73 4.06 -8.09 -8.44
N ALA A 74 3.89 -7.61 -7.21
CA ALA A 74 2.57 -7.56 -6.56
C ALA A 74 2.57 -6.60 -5.36
N PRO A 75 1.37 -6.14 -4.90
CA PRO A 75 1.21 -5.46 -3.62
C PRO A 75 1.73 -6.33 -2.48
N HIS A 76 2.59 -5.76 -1.65
CA HIS A 76 3.27 -6.46 -0.56
C HIS A 76 2.64 -6.15 0.79
N HIS A 77 2.48 -4.85 1.13
CA HIS A 77 1.91 -4.47 2.42
C HIS A 77 1.24 -3.09 2.39
N PHE A 78 0.33 -2.87 3.34
CA PHE A 78 -0.07 -1.54 3.78
C PHE A 78 0.82 -1.12 4.93
N ASN A 79 1.34 0.11 4.88
CA ASN A 79 2.03 0.70 6.02
C ASN A 79 1.14 1.72 6.72
N PHE A 80 1.11 1.64 8.05
CA PHE A 80 0.44 2.59 8.91
C PHE A 80 1.45 3.22 9.87
N HIS A 81 1.59 4.53 9.81
CA HIS A 81 2.33 5.27 10.81
C HIS A 81 1.46 5.54 12.05
N THR A 82 2.04 5.38 13.22
CA THR A 82 1.39 5.66 14.51
C THR A 82 2.27 6.56 15.39
N GLU A 83 1.63 7.36 16.23
CA GLU A 83 2.32 8.16 17.25
C GLU A 83 2.74 7.31 18.46
N ASP A 84 2.06 6.18 18.69
CA ASP A 84 2.34 5.24 19.79
C ASP A 84 2.14 3.80 19.30
N ILE A 85 3.26 3.14 18.96
CA ILE A 85 3.23 1.78 18.46
C ILE A 85 2.81 0.77 19.53
N GLU A 86 3.18 1.00 20.80
CA GLU A 86 2.85 0.07 21.87
C GLU A 86 1.35 0.05 22.13
N ASP A 87 0.68 1.23 22.15
CA ASP A 87 -0.77 1.33 22.25
C ASP A 87 -1.45 0.68 21.03
N THR A 88 -0.97 0.98 19.83
CA THR A 88 -1.54 0.38 18.59
C THR A 88 -1.42 -1.15 18.62
N LEU A 89 -0.28 -1.70 19.04
CA LEU A 89 -0.10 -3.14 19.16
C LEU A 89 -0.95 -3.76 20.28
N ALA A 90 -1.20 -3.02 21.36
CA ALA A 90 -2.13 -3.46 22.41
C ALA A 90 -3.57 -3.57 21.87
N ARG A 91 -4.01 -2.59 21.07
CA ARG A 91 -5.34 -2.63 20.39
C ARG A 91 -5.41 -3.80 19.40
N VAL A 92 -4.38 -4.05 18.61
CA VAL A 92 -4.29 -5.22 17.71
C VAL A 92 -4.44 -6.52 18.49
N ARG A 93 -3.74 -6.69 19.62
CA ARG A 93 -3.83 -7.87 20.47
C ARG A 93 -5.22 -8.04 21.08
N SER A 94 -5.91 -6.96 21.42
CA SER A 94 -7.29 -7.02 21.95
C SER A 94 -8.29 -7.60 20.93
N LEU A 95 -7.96 -7.56 19.64
CA LEU A 95 -8.72 -8.21 18.57
C LEU A 95 -8.34 -9.68 18.34
N GLY A 96 -7.43 -10.24 19.18
CA GLY A 96 -6.94 -11.60 19.04
C GLY A 96 -5.86 -11.78 17.95
N ILE A 97 -5.26 -10.70 17.48
CA ILE A 97 -4.21 -10.73 16.46
C ILE A 97 -2.86 -10.55 17.13
N GLU A 98 -1.96 -11.54 16.98
CA GLU A 98 -0.60 -11.41 17.50
C GLU A 98 0.34 -10.82 16.43
N PRO A 99 0.96 -9.66 16.69
CA PRO A 99 1.95 -9.06 15.80
C PRO A 99 3.20 -9.93 15.66
N VAL A 100 3.84 -9.90 14.50
CA VAL A 100 5.10 -10.60 14.21
C VAL A 100 6.20 -9.61 13.83
N GLY A 101 7.46 -10.02 13.91
CA GLY A 101 8.60 -9.17 13.55
C GLY A 101 8.67 -7.87 14.37
N VAL A 102 8.23 -7.92 15.63
CA VAL A 102 8.19 -6.74 16.50
C VAL A 102 9.61 -6.26 16.80
N ASN A 103 9.93 -5.05 16.37
CA ASN A 103 11.20 -4.37 16.59
C ASN A 103 10.96 -2.97 17.17
N LEU A 104 11.05 -2.85 18.49
CA LEU A 104 10.83 -1.59 19.22
C LEU A 104 12.14 -0.94 19.72
N GLY A 105 13.28 -1.61 19.49
CA GLY A 105 14.58 -1.17 19.99
C GLY A 105 15.39 -0.30 19.03
N HIS A 106 14.96 -0.13 17.78
CA HIS A 106 15.70 0.67 16.80
C HIS A 106 15.42 2.16 17.01
N PRO A 107 16.45 3.00 17.23
CA PRO A 107 16.27 4.44 17.34
C PRO A 107 15.71 5.04 16.04
N GLY A 108 14.68 5.88 16.16
CA GLY A 108 14.07 6.60 15.06
C GLY A 108 13.15 5.77 14.14
N TRP A 109 13.13 4.42 14.32
CA TRP A 109 12.24 3.55 13.56
C TRP A 109 11.84 2.33 14.39
N ARG A 110 10.60 2.25 14.81
CA ARG A 110 10.00 1.12 15.51
C ARG A 110 8.91 0.51 14.64
N GLU A 111 8.83 -0.80 14.55
CA GLU A 111 7.88 -1.46 13.66
C GLU A 111 7.40 -2.81 14.18
N ALA A 112 6.27 -3.23 13.66
CA ALA A 112 5.73 -4.57 13.79
C ALA A 112 4.87 -4.88 12.58
N PHE A 113 4.62 -6.18 12.33
CA PHE A 113 3.85 -6.63 11.19
C PHE A 113 2.66 -7.49 11.64
N LEU A 114 1.56 -7.39 10.90
CA LEU A 114 0.45 -8.33 11.00
C LEU A 114 0.53 -9.29 9.82
N HIS A 115 0.47 -10.58 10.15
CA HIS A 115 0.57 -11.63 9.12
C HIS A 115 -0.70 -11.63 8.23
N PRO A 116 -0.61 -11.86 6.90
CA PRO A 116 -1.76 -11.82 5.99
C PRO A 116 -2.96 -12.67 6.43
N ARG A 117 -2.74 -13.80 7.12
CA ARG A 117 -3.84 -14.65 7.63
C ARG A 117 -4.71 -13.97 8.68
N SER A 118 -4.15 -13.05 9.44
CA SER A 118 -4.87 -12.29 10.48
C SER A 118 -5.18 -10.85 10.03
N ALA A 119 -4.60 -10.42 8.91
CA ALA A 119 -4.77 -9.08 8.35
C ALA A 119 -5.52 -9.10 7.00
N HIS A 120 -6.40 -10.09 6.83
CA HIS A 120 -7.30 -10.18 5.68
C HIS A 120 -6.58 -10.14 4.32
N GLY A 121 -5.50 -10.93 4.17
CA GLY A 121 -4.88 -11.25 2.88
C GLY A 121 -3.72 -10.36 2.45
N ILE A 122 -3.37 -9.35 3.22
CA ILE A 122 -2.20 -8.50 2.97
C ILE A 122 -1.38 -8.34 4.26
N VAL A 123 -0.07 -8.16 4.16
CA VAL A 123 0.74 -7.75 5.31
C VAL A 123 0.33 -6.33 5.72
N ILE A 124 0.16 -6.09 7.00
CA ILE A 124 0.06 -4.73 7.55
C ILE A 124 1.33 -4.47 8.35
N GLN A 125 2.06 -3.42 8.00
CA GLN A 125 3.15 -2.88 8.78
C GLN A 125 2.63 -1.72 9.62
N VAL A 126 2.89 -1.76 10.91
CA VAL A 126 2.67 -0.64 11.82
C VAL A 126 4.04 -0.08 12.17
N ALA A 127 4.27 1.19 11.91
CA ALA A 127 5.53 1.85 12.14
C ALA A 127 5.37 3.13 12.97
N GLN A 128 6.35 3.41 13.83
CA GLN A 128 6.53 4.70 14.49
C GLN A 128 7.90 5.23 14.13
N THR A 129 7.94 6.43 13.57
CA THR A 129 9.16 7.07 13.10
C THR A 129 9.29 8.49 13.64
N ASP A 130 10.52 8.95 13.83
CA ASP A 130 10.83 10.34 14.15
C ASP A 130 10.91 11.23 12.88
N GLY A 131 10.62 10.65 11.72
CA GLY A 131 10.65 11.27 10.40
C GLY A 131 11.56 10.54 9.44
N GLU A 132 11.27 10.68 8.18
CA GLU A 132 12.06 10.12 7.07
C GLU A 132 12.83 11.26 6.40
N PRO A 133 14.19 11.21 6.37
CA PRO A 133 14.96 12.25 5.73
C PRO A 133 14.75 12.20 4.22
N ALA A 134 14.48 13.33 3.59
CA ALA A 134 14.42 13.42 2.13
C ALA A 134 15.75 12.96 1.52
N THR A 135 15.68 12.13 0.48
CA THR A 135 16.84 11.66 -0.27
C THR A 135 16.76 12.10 -1.73
N ALA A 136 17.87 12.09 -2.43
CA ALA A 136 17.86 12.34 -3.86
C ALA A 136 17.24 11.15 -4.62
N PRO A 137 16.46 11.40 -5.69
CA PRO A 137 15.96 10.33 -6.54
C PRO A 137 17.09 9.59 -7.25
N PRO A 138 16.86 8.34 -7.68
CA PRO A 138 17.76 7.64 -8.58
C PRO A 138 18.04 8.45 -9.85
N ALA A 139 19.22 8.26 -10.46
CA ALA A 139 19.63 9.04 -11.63
C ALA A 139 18.73 8.83 -12.87
N ASP A 140 18.07 7.68 -12.94
CA ASP A 140 17.13 7.28 -14.00
C ASP A 140 15.65 7.54 -13.63
N PHE A 141 15.42 8.25 -12.52
CA PHE A 141 14.05 8.60 -12.11
C PHE A 141 13.43 9.55 -13.15
N PRO A 142 12.22 9.25 -13.67
CA PRO A 142 11.61 10.05 -14.74
C PRO A 142 11.18 11.42 -14.24
N VAL A 143 11.12 12.38 -15.16
CA VAL A 143 10.46 13.66 -14.91
C VAL A 143 8.96 13.37 -14.63
N PRO A 144 8.41 13.86 -13.52
CA PRO A 144 7.01 13.64 -13.20
C PRO A 144 6.08 14.20 -14.28
N GLY A 145 5.09 13.39 -14.63
CA GLY A 145 3.98 13.80 -15.49
C GLY A 145 3.01 14.76 -14.77
N PRO A 146 1.85 15.08 -15.39
CA PRO A 146 0.82 15.84 -14.73
C PRO A 146 0.31 15.12 -13.46
N ALA A 147 0.19 15.87 -12.36
CA ALA A 147 -0.15 15.33 -11.05
C ALA A 147 -1.52 14.63 -11.04
N ALA A 148 -1.58 13.49 -10.37
CA ALA A 148 -2.80 12.78 -10.05
C ALA A 148 -2.94 12.63 -8.53
N ASP A 149 -4.17 12.43 -8.07
CA ASP A 149 -4.51 12.04 -6.71
C ASP A 149 -4.59 10.51 -6.61
N PHE A 150 -4.07 9.95 -5.55
CA PHE A 150 -4.28 8.54 -5.21
C PHE A 150 -5.57 8.45 -4.38
N GLU A 151 -6.69 8.15 -5.03
CA GLU A 151 -8.01 8.28 -4.41
C GLU A 151 -8.40 7.07 -3.57
N LEU A 152 -8.17 5.86 -4.09
CA LEU A 152 -8.79 4.65 -3.55
C LEU A 152 -7.90 3.43 -3.69
N ILE A 153 -7.88 2.64 -2.61
CA ILE A 153 -7.43 1.25 -2.63
C ILE A 153 -8.66 0.36 -2.44
N GLU A 154 -9.02 -0.47 -3.40
CA GLU A 154 -10.05 -1.49 -3.22
C GLU A 154 -9.43 -2.81 -2.80
N HIS A 155 -9.81 -3.28 -1.63
CA HIS A 155 -9.34 -4.52 -1.03
C HIS A 155 -10.52 -5.46 -0.75
N HIS A 156 -10.51 -6.62 -1.41
CA HIS A 156 -11.54 -7.64 -1.22
C HIS A 156 -11.22 -8.48 0.01
N VAL A 157 -12.24 -8.75 0.84
CA VAL A 157 -12.10 -9.49 2.09
C VAL A 157 -13.20 -10.54 2.25
N SER A 158 -12.86 -11.69 2.81
CA SER A 158 -13.84 -12.76 3.07
C SER A 158 -14.69 -12.50 4.32
N ASP A 159 -14.17 -11.71 5.27
CA ASP A 159 -14.82 -11.29 6.50
C ASP A 159 -14.81 -9.77 6.58
N LEU A 160 -15.87 -9.14 6.08
CA LEU A 160 -15.98 -7.68 6.05
C LEU A 160 -16.06 -7.09 7.47
N ALA A 161 -16.77 -7.74 8.37
CA ALA A 161 -16.94 -7.26 9.75
C ALA A 161 -15.61 -7.31 10.52
N GLY A 162 -14.88 -8.44 10.44
CA GLY A 162 -13.57 -8.58 11.06
C GLY A 162 -12.53 -7.60 10.48
N ALA A 163 -12.51 -7.42 9.16
CA ALA A 163 -11.65 -6.45 8.51
C ALA A 163 -11.99 -5.02 8.95
N THR A 164 -13.27 -4.64 8.95
CA THR A 164 -13.71 -3.32 9.40
C THR A 164 -13.25 -3.06 10.84
N ARG A 165 -13.42 -4.03 11.75
CA ARG A 165 -12.96 -3.90 13.14
C ARG A 165 -11.45 -3.67 13.23
N LEU A 166 -10.64 -4.43 12.48
CA LEU A 166 -9.19 -4.24 12.48
C LEU A 166 -8.82 -2.80 12.06
N PHE A 167 -9.38 -2.34 10.95
CA PHE A 167 -9.04 -1.03 10.41
C PHE A 167 -9.60 0.13 11.24
N THR A 168 -10.73 -0.05 11.95
CA THR A 168 -11.32 1.02 12.79
C THR A 168 -10.80 0.99 14.24
N GLU A 169 -10.85 -0.18 14.91
CA GLU A 169 -10.56 -0.27 16.34
C GLU A 169 -9.04 -0.26 16.63
N ALA A 170 -8.21 -0.82 15.71
CA ALA A 170 -6.78 -0.87 15.92
C ALA A 170 -6.00 0.17 15.10
N LEU A 171 -6.48 0.55 13.92
CA LEU A 171 -5.75 1.41 12.99
C LEU A 171 -6.42 2.77 12.75
N ASP A 172 -7.34 3.18 13.60
CA ASP A 172 -8.00 4.51 13.62
C ASP A 172 -8.71 4.92 12.32
N GLY A 173 -9.06 3.97 11.45
CA GLY A 173 -9.83 4.22 10.22
C GLY A 173 -11.23 4.72 10.53
N GLN A 174 -11.66 5.77 9.85
CA GLN A 174 -13.00 6.33 9.98
C GLN A 174 -13.91 5.83 8.86
N VAL A 175 -15.05 5.27 9.20
CA VAL A 175 -16.06 4.84 8.22
C VAL A 175 -16.67 6.09 7.58
N THR A 176 -16.53 6.22 6.26
CA THR A 176 -17.09 7.34 5.47
C THR A 176 -18.31 6.94 4.65
N ALA A 177 -18.39 5.65 4.27
CA ALA A 177 -19.56 5.07 3.61
C ALA A 177 -19.62 3.57 3.91
N GLU A 178 -20.85 3.02 3.99
CA GLU A 178 -21.04 1.59 4.17
C GLU A 178 -22.32 1.09 3.50
N ASN A 179 -22.30 -0.19 3.13
CA ASN A 179 -23.47 -0.95 2.74
C ASN A 179 -23.27 -2.44 3.09
N ALA A 180 -24.21 -3.31 2.75
CA ALA A 180 -24.16 -4.72 3.12
C ALA A 180 -22.92 -5.49 2.56
N ALA A 181 -22.25 -4.97 1.54
CA ALA A 181 -21.14 -5.64 0.86
C ALA A 181 -19.83 -4.85 0.87
N ALA A 182 -19.80 -3.61 1.33
CA ALA A 182 -18.62 -2.76 1.31
C ALA A 182 -18.62 -1.71 2.41
N VAL A 183 -17.40 -1.38 2.88
CA VAL A 183 -17.13 -0.29 3.84
C VAL A 183 -15.99 0.55 3.27
N GLU A 184 -16.16 1.88 3.25
CA GLU A 184 -15.10 2.82 2.92
C GLU A 184 -14.53 3.42 4.21
N LEU A 185 -13.22 3.39 4.31
CA LEU A 185 -12.45 3.83 5.46
C LEU A 185 -11.48 4.91 5.03
N SER A 186 -11.41 6.01 5.77
CA SER A 186 -10.47 7.10 5.52
C SER A 186 -9.62 7.42 6.73
N TRP A 187 -8.46 8.01 6.45
CA TRP A 187 -7.54 8.59 7.43
C TRP A 187 -7.23 10.03 7.03
N PRO A 188 -6.97 10.94 7.97
CA PRO A 188 -6.67 12.33 7.64
C PRO A 188 -5.52 12.45 6.64
N GLY A 189 -5.79 13.04 5.47
CA GLY A 189 -4.79 13.28 4.42
C GLY A 189 -4.31 12.05 3.62
N ALA A 190 -4.84 10.85 3.89
CA ALA A 190 -4.27 9.59 3.40
C ALA A 190 -5.14 8.79 2.41
N GLY A 191 -6.18 9.38 1.83
CA GLY A 191 -7.02 8.64 0.87
C GLY A 191 -7.98 7.65 1.52
N VAL A 192 -8.48 6.69 0.73
CA VAL A 192 -9.55 5.76 1.10
C VAL A 192 -9.14 4.31 0.84
N ILE A 193 -9.37 3.44 1.83
CA ILE A 193 -9.45 1.99 1.62
C ILE A 193 -10.92 1.59 1.57
N ARG A 194 -11.32 0.97 0.47
CA ARG A 194 -12.64 0.35 0.34
C ARG A 194 -12.51 -1.15 0.53
N LEU A 195 -13.06 -1.65 1.62
CA LEU A 195 -13.19 -3.07 1.88
C LEU A 195 -14.44 -3.58 1.17
N VAL A 196 -14.32 -4.67 0.43
CA VAL A 196 -15.45 -5.26 -0.32
C VAL A 196 -15.53 -6.75 -0.03
N GLN A 197 -16.70 -7.21 0.37
CA GLN A 197 -17.00 -8.64 0.45
C GLN A 197 -17.53 -9.11 -0.91
N PRO A 198 -16.78 -9.97 -1.63
CA PRO A 198 -17.23 -10.47 -2.91
C PRO A 198 -18.55 -11.24 -2.81
N PRO A 199 -19.34 -11.30 -3.90
CA PRO A 199 -20.60 -12.07 -3.93
C PRO A 199 -20.39 -13.54 -3.55
N ALA A 200 -21.45 -14.16 -3.01
CA ALA A 200 -21.46 -15.60 -2.74
C ALA A 200 -21.13 -16.40 -4.01
N GLY A 201 -20.30 -17.42 -3.88
CA GLY A 201 -19.84 -18.23 -5.01
C GLY A 201 -18.54 -17.74 -5.67
N THR A 202 -18.01 -16.59 -5.25
CA THR A 202 -16.64 -16.17 -5.63
C THR A 202 -15.62 -17.16 -5.04
N PRO A 203 -14.57 -17.56 -5.80
CA PRO A 203 -13.51 -18.42 -5.29
C PRO A 203 -12.90 -17.84 -3.99
N PRO A 204 -12.46 -18.71 -3.06
CA PRO A 204 -11.85 -18.25 -1.82
C PRO A 204 -10.66 -17.32 -2.05
N LEU A 205 -10.64 -16.21 -1.29
CA LEU A 205 -9.54 -15.26 -1.34
C LEU A 205 -8.31 -15.81 -0.58
N PRO A 206 -7.09 -15.63 -1.10
CA PRO A 206 -5.87 -16.03 -0.40
C PRO A 206 -5.78 -15.38 0.99
N ASN A 207 -5.53 -16.17 2.03
CA ASN A 207 -5.45 -15.68 3.42
C ASN A 207 -6.63 -14.78 3.84
N GLY A 208 -7.79 -14.96 3.23
CA GLY A 208 -9.02 -14.20 3.55
C GLY A 208 -9.14 -12.83 2.90
N GLY A 209 -8.24 -12.45 2.00
CA GLY A 209 -8.36 -11.19 1.26
C GLY A 209 -7.35 -11.05 0.11
N ALA A 210 -7.57 -10.05 -0.72
CA ALA A 210 -6.66 -9.65 -1.80
C ALA A 210 -6.91 -8.20 -2.22
N LEU A 211 -5.84 -7.44 -2.45
CA LEU A 211 -5.97 -6.15 -3.12
C LEU A 211 -6.53 -6.37 -4.52
N HIS A 212 -7.61 -5.67 -4.86
CA HIS A 212 -8.29 -5.82 -6.15
C HIS A 212 -7.75 -4.82 -7.17
N HIS A 213 -7.78 -3.51 -6.84
CA HIS A 213 -7.17 -2.46 -7.66
C HIS A 213 -6.88 -1.21 -6.82
N VAL A 214 -6.13 -0.30 -7.42
CA VAL A 214 -5.96 1.08 -6.94
C VAL A 214 -6.52 2.04 -7.97
N ARG A 215 -7.07 3.18 -7.53
CA ARG A 215 -7.64 4.20 -8.40
C ARG A 215 -6.94 5.53 -8.21
N PHE A 216 -6.65 6.15 -9.35
CA PHE A 216 -6.11 7.49 -9.41
C PHE A 216 -7.05 8.39 -10.20
N ALA A 217 -7.15 9.66 -9.79
CA ALA A 217 -7.88 10.68 -10.52
C ALA A 217 -6.97 11.87 -10.82
N ARG A 218 -7.26 12.60 -11.88
CA ARG A 218 -6.54 13.82 -12.19
C ARG A 218 -7.42 15.03 -11.88
N PRO A 219 -6.99 15.93 -10.98
CA PRO A 219 -7.71 17.18 -10.75
C PRO A 219 -7.88 17.97 -12.06
N GLY A 220 -9.13 18.28 -12.41
CA GLY A 220 -9.44 19.10 -13.59
C GLY A 220 -9.50 18.39 -14.94
N GLY A 221 -9.44 17.06 -15.00
CA GLY A 221 -9.61 16.35 -16.27
C GLY A 221 -9.34 14.85 -16.24
N ALA A 222 -9.74 14.15 -17.30
CA ALA A 222 -9.45 12.73 -17.49
C ALA A 222 -8.02 12.52 -17.98
N PHE A 223 -7.51 11.32 -17.79
CA PHE A 223 -6.28 10.86 -18.43
C PHE A 223 -6.48 10.81 -19.96
N SER A 224 -5.47 11.23 -20.70
CA SER A 224 -5.50 11.06 -22.15
C SER A 224 -5.50 9.57 -22.52
N ALA A 225 -6.03 9.24 -23.72
CA ALA A 225 -6.03 7.85 -24.19
C ALA A 225 -4.61 7.23 -24.26
N ALA A 226 -3.59 8.05 -24.55
CA ALA A 226 -2.21 7.59 -24.57
C ALA A 226 -1.66 7.27 -23.17
N GLU A 227 -1.97 8.08 -22.16
CA GLU A 227 -1.61 7.84 -20.75
C GLU A 227 -2.35 6.61 -20.23
N ALA A 228 -3.65 6.52 -20.49
CA ALA A 228 -4.48 5.39 -20.13
C ALA A 228 -3.96 4.07 -20.74
N GLY A 229 -3.59 4.08 -22.00
CA GLY A 229 -3.00 2.93 -22.68
C GLY A 229 -1.66 2.49 -22.06
N ARG A 230 -0.77 3.45 -21.78
CA ARG A 230 0.52 3.13 -21.13
C ARG A 230 0.35 2.63 -19.70
N ALA A 231 -0.56 3.22 -18.92
CA ALA A 231 -0.85 2.73 -17.58
C ALA A 231 -1.43 1.31 -17.61
N ALA A 232 -2.32 1.01 -18.53
CA ALA A 232 -2.85 -0.34 -18.73
C ALA A 232 -1.79 -1.35 -19.17
N GLU A 233 -0.76 -0.93 -19.90
CA GLU A 233 0.38 -1.78 -20.28
C GLU A 233 1.31 -2.07 -19.10
N LEU A 234 1.58 -1.06 -18.24
CA LEU A 234 2.53 -1.17 -17.14
C LEU A 234 1.93 -1.81 -15.88
N SER A 235 0.65 -1.56 -15.60
CA SER A 235 0.04 -2.00 -14.34
C SER A 235 0.01 -3.52 -14.13
N PRO A 236 -0.20 -4.39 -15.15
CA PRO A 236 -0.08 -5.84 -14.97
C PRO A 236 1.33 -6.29 -14.58
N ARG A 237 2.37 -5.54 -14.98
CA ARG A 237 3.77 -5.80 -14.63
C ARG A 237 4.09 -5.50 -13.17
N LEU A 238 3.17 -4.82 -12.46
CA LEU A 238 3.22 -4.52 -11.04
C LEU A 238 2.15 -5.30 -10.25
N GLY A 239 1.54 -6.30 -10.90
CA GLY A 239 0.68 -7.30 -10.29
C GLY A 239 -0.78 -6.93 -10.08
N ARG A 240 -1.21 -5.69 -10.36
CA ARG A 240 -2.63 -5.30 -10.26
C ARG A 240 -2.99 -4.17 -11.21
N PRO A 241 -4.22 -4.18 -11.74
CA PRO A 241 -4.68 -3.11 -12.61
C PRO A 241 -4.84 -1.80 -11.84
N VAL A 242 -4.36 -0.74 -12.44
CA VAL A 242 -4.68 0.63 -12.05
C VAL A 242 -6.00 0.97 -12.72
N ALA A 243 -7.06 1.19 -11.94
CA ALA A 243 -8.32 1.69 -12.47
C ALA A 243 -8.18 3.19 -12.71
N GLN A 244 -8.60 3.61 -13.89
CA GLN A 244 -8.63 5.01 -14.29
C GLN A 244 -10.06 5.51 -14.23
N ASP A 245 -10.23 6.84 -14.14
CA ASP A 245 -11.51 7.49 -14.03
C ASP A 245 -12.63 6.80 -14.83
N ARG A 246 -13.72 6.53 -14.15
CA ARG A 246 -15.01 6.35 -14.81
C ARG A 246 -15.62 7.73 -14.97
N ASN A 247 -15.82 8.15 -16.23
CA ASN A 247 -16.72 9.24 -16.55
C ASN A 247 -18.10 9.03 -15.91
#